data_c5279afe98fff48291176849618414c3
#
_entry.id   c5279afe98fff48291176849618414c3
#
_cell.length_a   1.000
_cell.length_b   1.000
_cell.length_c   1.000
_cell.angle_alpha   90.00
_cell.angle_beta   90.00
_cell.angle_gamma   90.00
#
_symmetry.space_group_name_H-M   'P 1'
#
loop_
_entity.id
_entity.type
_entity.pdbx_description
1 polymer ?
#
loop_
_entity_poly.entity_id
_entity_poly.type
_entity_poly.pdbx_seq_one_letter_code
_entity_poly.pdbx_strand_id
1 'polypeptide(L)'
;MGHGTAIYYLVNKEIPKSFCSITNIKINTSNNSVDYDDFCLYLEYIENNYSFDIINISMGITRIGSTYRMQRICSKLYKKGTLIVSAYDNNGAVSFPAALKDVVGVDGNDTIPTSQIRYNQKGIINAEGRLSNLRVPWTTPKYNIVKGTSFLCTKVTGELALKKCNEEIINIPTEEKDIVDILCGLPFKISKAAVFPFNKEIHSLARYENLLDFKIVSYYSLRETGCVGKRISEITNIPNEKIIDNISNINWDSFDTLILGHCKAIDSSANSCHFEDLYEKAKKFNKNIYCFDLPKDVLQESNSQGYCPKLYNKDILYNKGKLFMTNKPTVCIVGTSSSQGKFTLQLKIREKLLGIGYKVGQIGTEPSSLLFGMDAVFPLGYMSTVDIYWDNIFSVTNKLIWNITNKDVDIIIGGTQAGLLPYNNRNANNIPIKHRIFLEAFSPDTIILCVNPYDDLKFVNKTIKAAEGLTGAHILGAVCYPITYESDWKGNFGKTRRITQQEFALIKEQYIKEFDLELFLLDIDTDINRLINKIIIFYHQSS
;
A
#
# COMPACT_ATOMS: atom_id res chain seq x y z
N MET A 1 -26.63 -7.95 34.11
CA MET A 1 -26.38 -9.41 33.99
C MET A 1 -27.18 -9.89 32.79
N GLY A 2 -26.67 -10.49 31.82
CA GLY A 2 -27.34 -10.98 30.61
C GLY A 2 -26.31 -11.54 29.67
N HIS A 3 -25.65 -10.64 28.94
CA HIS A 3 -24.65 -11.02 27.94
C HIS A 3 -23.47 -11.79 28.55
N GLY A 4 -22.86 -11.29 29.64
CA GLY A 4 -21.75 -11.98 30.31
C GLY A 4 -22.13 -13.35 30.90
N THR A 5 -23.35 -13.50 31.39
CA THR A 5 -23.87 -14.80 31.88
C THR A 5 -23.99 -15.80 30.73
N ALA A 6 -24.48 -15.34 29.56
CA ALA A 6 -24.59 -16.18 28.37
C ALA A 6 -23.22 -16.60 27.84
N ILE A 7 -22.26 -15.67 27.81
CA ILE A 7 -20.86 -15.95 27.41
C ILE A 7 -20.23 -16.99 28.32
N TYR A 8 -20.31 -16.78 29.64
CA TYR A 8 -19.81 -17.75 30.62
C TYR A 8 -20.44 -19.15 30.45
N TYR A 9 -21.76 -19.22 30.29
CA TYR A 9 -22.46 -20.47 30.05
C TYR A 9 -21.96 -21.18 28.79
N LEU A 10 -21.80 -20.46 27.70
CA LEU A 10 -21.35 -21.04 26.43
C LEU A 10 -19.89 -21.52 26.50
N VAL A 11 -18.97 -20.76 27.09
CA VAL A 11 -17.59 -21.21 27.28
C VAL A 11 -17.53 -22.48 28.12
N ASN A 12 -18.28 -22.56 29.23
CA ASN A 12 -18.37 -23.77 30.07
C ASN A 12 -18.97 -24.96 29.32
N LYS A 13 -19.79 -24.73 28.30
CA LYS A 13 -20.38 -25.81 27.50
C LYS A 13 -19.37 -26.37 26.49
N GLU A 14 -18.51 -25.52 25.96
CA GLU A 14 -17.49 -25.91 24.96
C GLU A 14 -16.28 -26.60 25.62
N ILE A 15 -15.94 -26.26 26.88
CA ILE A 15 -14.76 -26.79 27.56
C ILE A 15 -15.18 -27.60 28.80
N PRO A 16 -14.75 -28.88 28.91
CA PRO A 16 -14.96 -29.65 30.11
C PRO A 16 -14.33 -28.98 31.35
N LYS A 17 -15.06 -28.91 32.46
CA LYS A 17 -14.62 -28.24 33.70
C LYS A 17 -13.33 -28.79 34.31
N SER A 18 -12.95 -30.01 33.97
CA SER A 18 -11.69 -30.64 34.38
C SER A 18 -10.44 -30.06 33.66
N PHE A 19 -10.63 -29.34 32.56
CA PHE A 19 -9.51 -28.84 31.72
C PHE A 19 -9.16 -27.38 31.94
N CYS A 20 -10.09 -26.55 32.48
CA CYS A 20 -9.80 -25.13 32.67
C CYS A 20 -10.48 -24.50 33.87
N SER A 21 -9.89 -23.46 34.41
CA SER A 21 -10.51 -22.51 35.32
C SER A 21 -10.93 -21.24 34.56
N ILE A 22 -12.14 -20.74 34.82
CA ILE A 22 -12.66 -19.54 34.15
C ILE A 22 -12.75 -18.41 35.15
N THR A 23 -12.05 -17.32 34.90
CA THR A 23 -12.17 -16.08 35.67
C THR A 23 -12.99 -15.07 34.87
N ASN A 24 -14.06 -14.55 35.46
CA ASN A 24 -14.88 -13.51 34.87
C ASN A 24 -14.47 -12.14 35.37
N ILE A 25 -14.08 -11.24 34.45
CA ILE A 25 -13.76 -9.85 34.77
C ILE A 25 -14.90 -8.99 34.23
N LYS A 26 -15.60 -8.33 35.15
CA LYS A 26 -16.68 -7.40 34.79
C LYS A 26 -16.10 -6.01 34.56
N ILE A 27 -16.22 -5.52 33.35
CA ILE A 27 -15.92 -4.14 33.00
C ILE A 27 -17.15 -3.28 33.36
N ASN A 28 -16.99 -2.30 34.24
CA ASN A 28 -18.08 -1.42 34.62
C ASN A 28 -18.44 -0.50 33.46
N THR A 29 -19.70 -0.58 33.03
CA THR A 29 -20.28 0.31 32.03
C THR A 29 -21.57 0.89 32.56
N SER A 30 -21.69 2.21 32.61
CA SER A 30 -22.90 2.87 33.07
C SER A 30 -24.04 2.75 32.03
N ASN A 31 -23.71 2.61 30.74
CA ASN A 31 -24.68 2.65 29.62
C ASN A 31 -24.48 1.55 28.58
N ASN A 32 -24.01 0.36 28.94
CA ASN A 32 -23.65 -0.72 28.00
C ASN A 32 -22.59 -0.33 26.94
N SER A 33 -21.89 0.76 27.15
CA SER A 33 -20.76 1.20 26.34
C SER A 33 -19.48 1.23 27.19
N VAL A 34 -18.36 0.89 26.60
CA VAL A 34 -17.04 0.98 27.24
C VAL A 34 -16.26 2.06 26.51
N ASP A 35 -15.71 2.98 27.26
CA ASP A 35 -14.76 3.95 26.74
C ASP A 35 -13.44 3.25 26.38
N TYR A 36 -12.74 3.79 25.37
CA TYR A 36 -11.48 3.24 24.90
C TYR A 36 -10.38 3.23 25.98
N ASP A 37 -10.25 4.33 26.69
CA ASP A 37 -9.20 4.48 27.71
C ASP A 37 -9.46 3.59 28.92
N ASP A 38 -10.72 3.51 29.37
CA ASP A 38 -11.12 2.57 30.41
C ASP A 38 -10.85 1.12 30.00
N PHE A 39 -11.16 0.76 28.77
CA PHE A 39 -10.89 -0.58 28.26
C PHE A 39 -9.38 -0.91 28.24
N CYS A 40 -8.55 0.04 27.81
CA CYS A 40 -7.11 -0.12 27.87
C CYS A 40 -6.60 -0.26 29.31
N LEU A 41 -7.14 0.49 30.27
CA LEU A 41 -6.80 0.36 31.68
C LEU A 41 -7.12 -1.03 32.24
N TYR A 42 -8.27 -1.60 31.87
CA TYR A 42 -8.62 -2.98 32.27
C TYR A 42 -7.68 -4.03 31.63
N LEU A 43 -7.30 -3.86 30.38
CA LEU A 43 -6.33 -4.76 29.74
C LEU A 43 -4.93 -4.64 30.37
N GLU A 44 -4.48 -3.44 30.71
CA GLU A 44 -3.23 -3.20 31.45
C GLU A 44 -3.27 -3.83 32.84
N TYR A 45 -4.40 -3.70 33.54
CA TYR A 45 -4.59 -4.35 34.82
C TYR A 45 -4.48 -5.88 34.72
N ILE A 46 -5.10 -6.48 33.69
CA ILE A 46 -5.00 -7.91 33.42
C ILE A 46 -3.55 -8.31 33.10
N GLU A 47 -2.87 -7.55 32.24
CA GLU A 47 -1.49 -7.81 31.83
C GLU A 47 -0.51 -7.79 33.02
N ASN A 48 -0.75 -6.91 33.97
CA ASN A 48 0.13 -6.73 35.14
C ASN A 48 -0.17 -7.69 36.31
N ASN A 49 -1.43 -8.17 36.45
CA ASN A 49 -1.84 -8.89 37.66
C ASN A 49 -2.20 -10.36 37.43
N TYR A 50 -2.36 -10.79 36.17
CA TYR A 50 -2.79 -12.15 35.85
C TYR A 50 -1.92 -12.78 34.77
N SER A 51 -1.88 -14.12 34.80
CA SER A 51 -1.32 -14.92 33.72
C SER A 51 -2.41 -15.85 33.24
N PHE A 52 -3.03 -15.52 32.11
CA PHE A 52 -4.06 -16.35 31.48
C PHE A 52 -3.53 -17.02 30.23
N ASP A 53 -3.98 -18.24 29.96
CA ASP A 53 -3.71 -18.92 28.69
C ASP A 53 -4.48 -18.30 27.54
N ILE A 54 -5.77 -17.96 27.79
CA ILE A 54 -6.65 -17.37 26.79
C ILE A 54 -7.50 -16.28 27.43
N ILE A 55 -7.66 -15.17 26.74
CA ILE A 55 -8.59 -14.09 27.08
C ILE A 55 -9.69 -14.04 26.02
N ASN A 56 -10.95 -14.26 26.41
CA ASN A 56 -12.11 -14.09 25.53
C ASN A 56 -12.72 -12.69 25.69
N ILE A 57 -12.76 -11.93 24.61
CA ILE A 57 -13.33 -10.58 24.55
C ILE A 57 -14.53 -10.59 23.59
N SER A 58 -15.72 -10.88 24.13
CA SER A 58 -16.96 -10.95 23.37
C SER A 58 -17.60 -9.57 23.14
N MET A 59 -16.79 -8.58 22.86
CA MET A 59 -17.19 -7.21 22.56
C MET A 59 -16.12 -6.55 21.69
N GLY A 60 -16.47 -5.43 21.06
CA GLY A 60 -15.52 -4.65 20.28
C GLY A 60 -15.84 -3.15 20.32
N ILE A 61 -14.80 -2.33 20.24
CA ILE A 61 -14.90 -0.87 20.16
C ILE A 61 -14.70 -0.49 18.70
N THR A 62 -15.65 0.23 18.11
CA THR A 62 -15.63 0.63 16.70
C THR A 62 -15.17 2.07 16.47
N ARG A 63 -15.17 2.90 17.52
CA ARG A 63 -14.76 4.30 17.47
C ARG A 63 -13.55 4.51 18.37
N ILE A 64 -12.38 4.67 17.77
CA ILE A 64 -11.13 4.93 18.48
C ILE A 64 -10.30 5.95 17.69
N GLY A 65 -9.57 6.79 18.41
CA GLY A 65 -8.65 7.77 17.81
C GLY A 65 -7.30 7.16 17.43
N SER A 66 -6.77 6.26 18.27
CA SER A 66 -5.47 5.61 18.05
C SER A 66 -5.48 4.18 18.60
N THR A 67 -4.92 3.25 17.84
CA THR A 67 -4.78 1.84 18.25
C THR A 67 -3.52 1.58 19.05
N TYR A 68 -2.58 2.51 19.10
CA TYR A 68 -1.22 2.26 19.59
C TYR A 68 -1.16 1.68 21.00
N ARG A 69 -1.90 2.27 21.96
CA ARG A 69 -1.93 1.79 23.35
C ARG A 69 -2.46 0.37 23.44
N MET A 70 -3.62 0.10 22.82
CA MET A 70 -4.25 -1.21 22.82
C MET A 70 -3.39 -2.26 22.14
N GLN A 71 -2.80 -1.93 20.98
CA GLN A 71 -1.87 -2.82 20.26
C GLN A 71 -0.68 -3.20 21.14
N ARG A 72 -0.07 -2.23 21.81
CA ARG A 72 1.07 -2.47 22.71
C ARG A 72 0.72 -3.45 23.85
N ILE A 73 -0.47 -3.31 24.44
CA ILE A 73 -0.92 -4.19 25.52
C ILE A 73 -1.18 -5.61 24.99
N CYS A 74 -1.91 -5.72 23.87
CA CYS A 74 -2.20 -7.01 23.23
C CYS A 74 -0.91 -7.74 22.82
N SER A 75 0.06 -7.02 22.26
CA SER A 75 1.36 -7.59 21.89
C SER A 75 2.18 -8.06 23.10
N LYS A 76 2.09 -7.37 24.23
CA LYS A 76 2.73 -7.84 25.48
C LYS A 76 2.10 -9.12 25.99
N LEU A 77 0.76 -9.19 26.04
CA LEU A 77 0.01 -10.38 26.43
C LEU A 77 0.36 -11.58 25.53
N TYR A 78 0.37 -11.35 24.22
CA TYR A 78 0.75 -12.39 23.25
C TYR A 78 2.18 -12.91 23.46
N LYS A 79 3.15 -12.01 23.69
CA LYS A 79 4.55 -12.38 24.00
C LYS A 79 4.69 -13.16 25.31
N LYS A 80 3.76 -13.00 26.27
CA LYS A 80 3.66 -13.81 27.48
C LYS A 80 3.01 -15.18 27.25
N GLY A 81 2.58 -15.49 26.03
CA GLY A 81 1.91 -16.75 25.67
C GLY A 81 0.40 -16.74 25.84
N THR A 82 -0.21 -15.58 26.11
CA THR A 82 -1.67 -15.42 26.23
C THR A 82 -2.31 -15.25 24.86
N LEU A 83 -3.27 -16.10 24.48
CA LEU A 83 -4.08 -15.95 23.29
C LEU A 83 -5.24 -14.98 23.59
N ILE A 84 -5.44 -13.99 22.75
CA ILE A 84 -6.58 -13.08 22.83
C ILE A 84 -7.54 -13.41 21.69
N VAL A 85 -8.79 -13.76 22.03
CA VAL A 85 -9.87 -14.05 21.07
C VAL A 85 -10.92 -12.95 21.19
N SER A 86 -11.20 -12.23 20.11
CA SER A 86 -12.10 -11.08 20.15
C SER A 86 -13.10 -11.07 19.00
N ALA A 87 -14.33 -10.65 19.30
CA ALA A 87 -15.42 -10.59 18.33
C ALA A 87 -15.38 -9.29 17.51
N TYR A 88 -15.64 -9.41 16.20
CA TYR A 88 -15.97 -8.26 15.35
C TYR A 88 -17.39 -7.75 15.62
N ASP A 89 -17.65 -6.50 15.23
CA ASP A 89 -18.97 -5.91 15.28
C ASP A 89 -19.96 -6.65 14.36
N ASN A 90 -21.20 -6.84 14.85
CA ASN A 90 -22.22 -7.57 14.11
C ASN A 90 -22.72 -6.84 12.84
N ASN A 91 -22.55 -5.53 12.76
CA ASN A 91 -22.98 -4.70 11.63
C ASN A 91 -21.88 -4.51 10.56
N GLY A 92 -20.80 -5.27 10.65
CA GLY A 92 -19.74 -5.27 9.66
C GLY A 92 -18.59 -4.28 9.91
N ALA A 93 -18.70 -3.41 10.92
CA ALA A 93 -17.63 -2.46 11.23
C ALA A 93 -16.36 -3.16 11.71
N VAL A 94 -15.20 -2.56 11.42
CA VAL A 94 -13.93 -2.94 12.04
C VAL A 94 -14.01 -2.60 13.51
N SER A 95 -13.69 -3.56 14.37
CA SER A 95 -13.71 -3.36 15.82
C SER A 95 -12.43 -3.84 16.49
N PHE A 96 -12.13 -3.24 17.61
CA PHE A 96 -10.92 -3.47 18.38
C PHE A 96 -11.26 -4.09 19.73
N PRO A 97 -10.42 -5.03 20.20
CA PRO A 97 -9.12 -5.45 19.69
C PRO A 97 -9.15 -6.49 18.54
N ALA A 98 -10.32 -6.95 18.05
CA ALA A 98 -10.42 -8.01 17.05
C ALA A 98 -9.56 -7.79 15.79
N ALA A 99 -9.40 -6.52 15.36
CA ALA A 99 -8.64 -6.14 14.15
C ALA A 99 -7.13 -5.95 14.40
N LEU A 100 -6.66 -6.11 15.64
CA LEU A 100 -5.25 -5.90 15.96
C LEU A 100 -4.40 -7.11 15.61
N LYS A 101 -3.13 -6.84 15.27
CA LYS A 101 -2.09 -7.88 15.25
C LYS A 101 -2.03 -8.55 16.63
N ASP A 102 -1.70 -9.82 16.67
CA ASP A 102 -1.60 -10.63 17.90
C ASP A 102 -2.96 -10.92 18.59
N VAL A 103 -4.09 -10.67 17.90
CA VAL A 103 -5.44 -11.00 18.38
C VAL A 103 -6.16 -11.87 17.36
N VAL A 104 -6.84 -12.91 17.82
CA VAL A 104 -7.71 -13.75 16.99
C VAL A 104 -9.04 -13.05 16.80
N GLY A 105 -9.21 -12.36 15.69
CA GLY A 105 -10.46 -11.69 15.32
C GLY A 105 -11.48 -12.68 14.77
N VAL A 106 -12.67 -12.74 15.39
CA VAL A 106 -13.76 -13.67 15.07
C VAL A 106 -14.90 -12.97 14.36
N ASP A 107 -15.29 -13.46 13.18
CA ASP A 107 -16.43 -12.93 12.43
C ASP A 107 -17.38 -14.02 11.91
N GLY A 108 -18.62 -13.64 11.62
CA GLY A 108 -19.65 -14.53 11.08
C GLY A 108 -19.49 -14.78 9.58
N ASN A 109 -19.73 -16.04 9.13
CA ASN A 109 -19.75 -16.38 7.72
C ASN A 109 -20.80 -17.45 7.44
N ASP A 110 -21.88 -17.07 6.75
CA ASP A 110 -23.01 -17.95 6.50
C ASP A 110 -22.73 -19.08 5.48
N THR A 111 -21.59 -19.02 4.77
CA THR A 111 -21.17 -20.10 3.84
C THR A 111 -20.50 -21.27 4.56
N ILE A 112 -20.13 -21.10 5.83
CA ILE A 112 -19.46 -22.14 6.64
C ILE A 112 -20.51 -23.01 7.31
N PRO A 113 -20.37 -24.36 7.35
CA PRO A 113 -21.24 -25.24 8.13
C PRO A 113 -21.23 -24.90 9.62
N THR A 114 -22.38 -25.05 10.30
CA THR A 114 -22.55 -24.68 11.72
C THR A 114 -21.56 -25.36 12.67
N SER A 115 -21.11 -26.57 12.32
CA SER A 115 -20.16 -27.34 13.13
C SER A 115 -18.70 -26.93 12.97
N GLN A 116 -18.36 -26.13 11.95
CA GLN A 116 -16.98 -25.83 11.59
C GLN A 116 -16.58 -24.39 11.93
N ILE A 117 -15.31 -24.22 12.27
CA ILE A 117 -14.60 -22.93 12.28
C ILE A 117 -13.54 -22.99 11.18
N ARG A 118 -13.51 -21.96 10.34
CA ARG A 118 -12.45 -21.76 9.37
C ARG A 118 -11.44 -20.80 9.98
N TYR A 119 -10.21 -21.25 10.10
CA TYR A 119 -9.10 -20.38 10.48
C TYR A 119 -8.45 -19.81 9.24
N ASN A 120 -8.27 -18.50 9.23
CA ASN A 120 -7.68 -17.76 8.13
C ASN A 120 -6.34 -17.19 8.59
N GLN A 121 -5.26 -17.70 8.03
CA GLN A 121 -3.92 -17.28 8.42
C GLN A 121 -3.53 -15.94 7.80
N LYS A 122 -4.25 -15.52 6.78
CA LYS A 122 -3.96 -14.32 5.98
C LYS A 122 -5.15 -13.38 6.06
N GLY A 123 -4.91 -12.14 6.46
CA GLY A 123 -5.94 -11.13 6.52
C GLY A 123 -6.35 -10.72 7.93
N ILE A 124 -7.28 -9.79 8.01
CA ILE A 124 -7.71 -9.15 9.26
C ILE A 124 -8.68 -10.03 10.07
N ILE A 125 -9.44 -10.93 9.41
CA ILE A 125 -10.35 -11.88 10.06
C ILE A 125 -9.63 -13.22 10.20
N ASN A 126 -9.40 -13.66 11.44
CA ASN A 126 -8.59 -14.85 11.70
C ASN A 126 -9.41 -16.13 11.91
N ALA A 127 -10.64 -16.01 12.41
CA ALA A 127 -11.55 -17.12 12.59
C ALA A 127 -12.95 -16.77 12.10
N GLU A 128 -13.53 -17.64 11.29
CA GLU A 128 -14.88 -17.48 10.76
C GLU A 128 -15.73 -18.70 11.08
N GLY A 129 -17.00 -18.46 11.37
CA GLY A 129 -17.98 -19.52 11.56
C GLY A 129 -19.40 -19.03 11.33
N ARG A 130 -20.34 -19.95 11.17
CA ARG A 130 -21.75 -19.60 10.98
C ARG A 130 -22.37 -19.04 12.25
N LEU A 131 -23.03 -17.88 12.13
CA LEU A 131 -23.80 -17.31 13.22
C LEU A 131 -25.11 -18.11 13.39
N SER A 132 -25.26 -18.79 14.50
CA SER A 132 -26.42 -19.60 14.82
C SER A 132 -27.27 -19.00 15.94
N ASN A 133 -28.57 -19.27 15.90
CA ASN A 133 -29.44 -18.96 17.02
C ASN A 133 -29.15 -19.91 18.18
N LEU A 134 -28.76 -19.37 19.33
CA LEU A 134 -28.38 -20.11 20.52
C LEU A 134 -29.35 -19.81 21.65
N ARG A 135 -29.90 -20.84 22.30
CA ARG A 135 -30.68 -20.70 23.53
C ARG A 135 -29.71 -20.66 24.72
N VAL A 136 -29.70 -19.55 25.42
CA VAL A 136 -28.79 -19.31 26.54
C VAL A 136 -29.54 -18.84 27.79
N PRO A 137 -29.00 -19.07 28.99
CA PRO A 137 -29.54 -18.48 30.21
C PRO A 137 -29.52 -16.97 30.15
N TRP A 138 -30.60 -16.36 30.63
CA TRP A 138 -30.75 -14.91 30.67
C TRP A 138 -31.38 -14.50 32.01
N THR A 139 -31.40 -13.20 32.29
CA THR A 139 -31.98 -12.73 33.56
C THR A 139 -33.50 -12.71 33.52
N THR A 140 -34.07 -12.06 32.50
CA THR A 140 -35.52 -11.97 32.30
C THR A 140 -35.78 -11.83 30.78
N PRO A 141 -36.44 -12.83 30.15
CA PRO A 141 -36.87 -14.14 30.69
C PRO A 141 -35.69 -15.05 31.04
N LYS A 142 -35.91 -16.13 31.78
CA LYS A 142 -34.87 -17.08 32.25
C LYS A 142 -33.99 -17.65 31.14
N TYR A 143 -34.47 -17.67 29.90
CA TYR A 143 -33.74 -18.07 28.70
C TYR A 143 -34.02 -17.07 27.58
N ASN A 144 -33.04 -16.83 26.76
CA ASN A 144 -33.16 -16.01 25.55
C ASN A 144 -32.54 -16.73 24.36
N ILE A 145 -33.00 -16.37 23.14
CA ILE A 145 -32.37 -16.79 21.88
C ILE A 145 -31.50 -15.65 21.42
N VAL A 146 -30.21 -15.93 21.27
CA VAL A 146 -29.19 -14.95 20.91
C VAL A 146 -28.47 -15.37 19.64
N LYS A 147 -28.02 -14.39 18.87
CA LYS A 147 -27.19 -14.59 17.67
C LYS A 147 -26.17 -13.45 17.60
N GLY A 148 -24.94 -13.74 17.19
CA GLY A 148 -23.92 -12.72 16.97
C GLY A 148 -22.50 -13.25 17.10
N THR A 149 -21.55 -12.45 16.66
CA THR A 149 -20.10 -12.72 16.69
C THR A 149 -19.59 -12.93 18.11
N SER A 150 -20.14 -12.24 19.10
CA SER A 150 -19.82 -12.42 20.53
C SER A 150 -20.02 -13.86 21.01
N PHE A 151 -21.07 -14.53 20.52
CA PHE A 151 -21.36 -15.91 20.88
C PHE A 151 -20.55 -16.91 20.06
N LEU A 152 -20.23 -16.58 18.80
CA LEU A 152 -19.29 -17.37 18.01
C LEU A 152 -17.87 -17.31 18.61
N CYS A 153 -17.49 -16.17 19.16
CA CYS A 153 -16.22 -15.99 19.86
C CYS A 153 -16.02 -17.02 20.99
N THR A 154 -17.09 -17.40 21.73
CA THR A 154 -17.01 -18.43 22.78
C THR A 154 -16.66 -19.80 22.21
N LYS A 155 -17.22 -20.16 21.05
CA LYS A 155 -16.92 -21.43 20.38
C LYS A 155 -15.45 -21.48 19.90
N VAL A 156 -14.96 -20.40 19.30
CA VAL A 156 -13.54 -20.27 18.91
C VAL A 156 -12.63 -20.37 20.13
N THR A 157 -12.99 -19.69 21.23
CA THR A 157 -12.26 -19.77 22.51
C THR A 157 -12.21 -21.20 23.04
N GLY A 158 -13.32 -21.90 23.01
CA GLY A 158 -13.40 -23.31 23.45
C GLY A 158 -12.54 -24.25 22.62
N GLU A 159 -12.60 -24.12 21.31
CA GLU A 159 -11.77 -24.92 20.38
C GLU A 159 -10.27 -24.67 20.58
N LEU A 160 -9.86 -23.39 20.70
CA LEU A 160 -8.45 -23.04 20.95
C LEU A 160 -7.98 -23.50 22.34
N ALA A 161 -8.84 -23.45 23.35
CA ALA A 161 -8.53 -23.97 24.68
C ALA A 161 -8.28 -25.48 24.66
N LEU A 162 -9.12 -26.25 23.98
CA LEU A 162 -8.91 -27.68 23.80
C LEU A 162 -7.62 -28.02 23.06
N LYS A 163 -7.31 -27.29 21.98
CA LYS A 163 -6.04 -27.44 21.27
C LYS A 163 -4.85 -27.18 22.19
N LYS A 164 -4.90 -26.11 22.98
CA LYS A 164 -3.83 -25.77 23.93
C LYS A 164 -3.65 -26.83 25.01
N CYS A 165 -4.74 -27.38 25.53
CA CYS A 165 -4.68 -28.49 26.49
C CYS A 165 -4.09 -29.79 25.94
N ASN A 166 -4.26 -30.02 24.64
CA ASN A 166 -3.70 -31.18 23.94
C ASN A 166 -2.26 -30.94 23.44
N GLU A 167 -1.63 -29.83 23.79
CA GLU A 167 -0.32 -29.41 23.32
C GLU A 167 -0.23 -29.32 21.78
N GLU A 168 -1.37 -29.17 21.10
CA GLU A 168 -1.41 -28.94 19.66
C GLU A 168 -0.82 -27.57 19.33
N ILE A 169 -0.01 -27.52 18.28
CA ILE A 169 0.56 -26.24 17.79
C ILE A 169 -0.58 -25.37 17.30
N ILE A 170 -0.92 -24.33 18.07
CA ILE A 170 -1.86 -23.31 17.65
C ILE A 170 -1.09 -22.32 16.78
N ASN A 171 -1.04 -22.60 15.50
CA ASN A 171 -0.55 -21.63 14.52
C ASN A 171 -1.58 -20.52 14.37
N ILE A 172 -1.49 -19.49 15.22
CA ILE A 172 -2.11 -18.22 14.92
C ILE A 172 -1.26 -17.54 13.87
N PRO A 173 -1.88 -16.86 12.90
CA PRO A 173 -1.21 -16.40 11.70
C PRO A 173 -0.05 -15.46 12.02
N THR A 174 1.14 -15.98 11.98
CA THR A 174 2.37 -15.21 11.91
C THR A 174 2.97 -15.43 10.52
N GLU A 175 2.89 -14.39 9.69
CA GLU A 175 3.77 -14.17 8.54
C GLU A 175 3.90 -15.30 7.47
N GLU A 176 2.84 -15.94 7.04
CA GLU A 176 2.89 -16.56 5.71
C GLU A 176 2.84 -15.45 4.64
N LYS A 177 3.70 -15.57 3.62
CA LYS A 177 3.75 -14.64 2.48
C LYS A 177 2.35 -14.48 1.88
N ASP A 178 1.76 -13.33 2.09
CA ASP A 178 0.55 -12.90 1.41
C ASP A 178 0.89 -12.74 -0.09
N ILE A 179 -0.05 -13.03 -0.97
CA ILE A 179 0.15 -12.86 -2.42
C ILE A 179 0.46 -11.40 -2.77
N VAL A 180 -0.02 -10.46 -1.96
CA VAL A 180 0.36 -9.05 -2.02
C VAL A 180 1.86 -8.83 -1.75
N ASP A 181 2.56 -9.77 -1.11
CA ASP A 181 4.00 -9.69 -0.87
C ASP A 181 4.82 -9.72 -2.17
N ILE A 182 4.28 -10.25 -3.25
CA ILE A 182 4.92 -10.16 -4.58
C ILE A 182 5.13 -8.70 -5.01
N LEU A 183 4.34 -7.78 -4.47
CA LEU A 183 4.45 -6.34 -4.72
C LEU A 183 5.37 -5.62 -3.72
N CYS A 184 5.95 -6.33 -2.75
CA CYS A 184 6.69 -5.77 -1.61
C CYS A 184 8.18 -6.11 -1.58
N GLY A 185 8.77 -6.52 -2.68
CA GLY A 185 10.21 -6.82 -2.72
C GLY A 185 10.63 -7.59 -3.94
N LEU A 186 11.92 -7.64 -4.17
CA LEU A 186 12.52 -8.41 -5.25
C LEU A 186 12.87 -9.82 -4.76
N PRO A 187 12.63 -10.87 -5.56
CA PRO A 187 13.02 -12.23 -5.21
C PRO A 187 14.53 -12.50 -5.35
N PHE A 188 15.28 -11.54 -5.89
CA PHE A 188 16.72 -11.65 -6.15
C PHE A 188 17.44 -10.31 -5.91
N LYS A 189 18.73 -10.37 -5.68
CA LYS A 189 19.61 -9.20 -5.58
C LYS A 189 20.12 -8.82 -6.96
N ILE A 190 20.15 -7.53 -7.26
CA ILE A 190 20.74 -6.96 -8.46
C ILE A 190 22.09 -6.34 -8.08
N SER A 191 23.16 -6.62 -8.84
CA SER A 191 24.44 -5.93 -8.71
C SER A 191 24.79 -5.13 -9.95
N LYS A 192 24.54 -5.71 -11.13
CA LYS A 192 24.78 -5.08 -12.43
C LYS A 192 23.59 -5.36 -13.34
N ALA A 193 23.00 -4.35 -13.90
CA ALA A 193 21.86 -4.47 -14.80
C ALA A 193 22.16 -4.00 -16.22
N ALA A 194 21.58 -4.68 -17.20
CA ALA A 194 21.37 -4.18 -18.57
C ALA A 194 19.89 -3.83 -18.75
N VAL A 195 19.60 -2.80 -19.54
CA VAL A 195 18.25 -2.25 -19.70
C VAL A 195 17.83 -2.23 -21.15
N PHE A 196 16.63 -2.72 -21.46
CA PHE A 196 16.00 -2.69 -22.78
C PHE A 196 14.47 -2.57 -22.65
N PRO A 197 13.78 -1.86 -23.54
CA PRO A 197 14.28 -0.88 -24.50
C PRO A 197 14.49 0.49 -23.82
N PHE A 198 15.39 1.31 -24.35
CA PHE A 198 15.49 2.70 -23.91
C PHE A 198 14.29 3.49 -24.43
N ASN A 199 13.32 3.72 -23.55
CA ASN A 199 12.09 4.45 -23.82
C ASN A 199 11.75 5.38 -22.63
N LYS A 200 10.62 6.09 -22.72
CA LYS A 200 10.21 7.09 -21.73
C LYS A 200 10.13 6.55 -20.30
N GLU A 201 9.67 5.33 -20.12
CA GLU A 201 9.50 4.68 -18.81
C GLU A 201 10.85 4.39 -18.14
N ILE A 202 11.90 4.22 -18.96
CA ILE A 202 13.28 3.97 -18.51
C ILE A 202 14.02 5.28 -18.19
N HIS A 203 13.53 6.43 -18.62
CA HIS A 203 14.21 7.72 -18.36
C HIS A 203 14.43 8.00 -16.87
N SER A 204 13.57 7.51 -15.98
CA SER A 204 13.76 7.63 -14.54
C SER A 204 15.00 6.88 -14.06
N LEU A 205 15.24 5.66 -14.56
CA LEU A 205 16.43 4.87 -14.24
C LEU A 205 17.69 5.58 -14.72
N ALA A 206 17.70 6.09 -15.95
CA ALA A 206 18.85 6.79 -16.51
C ALA A 206 19.15 8.13 -15.80
N ARG A 207 18.12 8.84 -15.32
CA ARG A 207 18.25 10.13 -14.63
C ARG A 207 18.74 9.99 -13.20
N TYR A 208 18.32 8.93 -12.52
CA TYR A 208 18.54 8.73 -11.08
C TYR A 208 19.33 7.46 -10.80
N GLU A 209 20.32 7.14 -11.66
CA GLU A 209 21.23 5.99 -11.42
C GLU A 209 21.92 6.06 -10.06
N ASN A 210 22.16 7.27 -9.55
CA ASN A 210 22.76 7.51 -8.23
C ASN A 210 21.86 7.07 -7.05
N LEU A 211 20.56 6.88 -7.28
CA LEU A 211 19.60 6.40 -6.27
C LEU A 211 19.37 4.89 -6.33
N LEU A 212 20.04 4.18 -7.24
CA LEU A 212 19.95 2.73 -7.37
C LEU A 212 21.02 2.07 -6.50
N ASP A 213 20.67 0.96 -5.86
CA ASP A 213 21.61 0.13 -5.09
C ASP A 213 22.47 -0.78 -5.98
N PHE A 214 22.37 -0.65 -7.31
CA PHE A 214 23.08 -1.43 -8.30
C PHE A 214 23.55 -0.55 -9.47
N LYS A 215 24.47 -1.08 -10.29
CA LYS A 215 25.01 -0.36 -11.44
C LYS A 215 24.28 -0.75 -12.72
N ILE A 216 23.78 0.20 -13.50
CA ILE A 216 23.36 -0.04 -14.88
C ILE A 216 24.61 -0.01 -15.76
N VAL A 217 24.95 -1.12 -16.40
CA VAL A 217 26.15 -1.24 -17.24
C VAL A 217 25.88 -0.81 -18.67
N SER A 218 24.68 -1.06 -19.19
CA SER A 218 24.33 -0.77 -20.59
C SER A 218 22.86 -0.47 -20.76
N TYR A 219 22.57 0.41 -21.71
CA TYR A 219 21.22 0.65 -22.23
C TYR A 219 21.16 0.19 -23.68
N TYR A 220 20.14 -0.56 -23.99
CA TYR A 220 19.90 -1.11 -25.33
C TYR A 220 18.61 -0.60 -25.94
N SER A 221 18.58 -0.50 -27.26
CA SER A 221 17.35 -0.22 -28.00
C SER A 221 17.39 -0.86 -29.40
N LEU A 222 16.32 -0.71 -30.16
CA LEU A 222 16.23 -1.12 -31.56
C LEU A 222 16.73 0.04 -32.45
N ARG A 223 17.28 -0.29 -33.62
CA ARG A 223 17.71 0.72 -34.62
C ARG A 223 16.55 1.61 -35.06
N GLU A 224 15.38 1.03 -35.17
CA GLU A 224 14.12 1.67 -35.62
C GLU A 224 13.70 2.82 -34.68
N THR A 225 14.14 2.80 -33.42
CA THR A 225 13.85 3.89 -32.46
C THR A 225 14.65 5.16 -32.71
N GLY A 226 15.70 5.10 -33.54
CA GLY A 226 16.56 6.24 -33.88
C GLY A 226 17.49 6.73 -32.77
N CYS A 227 17.56 6.03 -31.64
CA CYS A 227 18.43 6.38 -30.50
C CYS A 227 19.72 5.55 -30.41
N VAL A 228 19.82 4.44 -31.13
CA VAL A 228 21.05 3.62 -31.14
C VAL A 228 22.25 4.38 -31.64
N GLY A 229 23.38 4.26 -30.94
CA GLY A 229 24.63 4.97 -31.22
C GLY A 229 24.73 6.39 -30.67
N LYS A 230 23.65 6.92 -30.06
CA LYS A 230 23.62 8.24 -29.44
C LYS A 230 23.83 8.16 -27.93
N ARG A 231 24.36 9.23 -27.35
CA ARG A 231 24.39 9.40 -25.90
C ARG A 231 23.01 9.74 -25.39
N ILE A 232 22.70 9.31 -24.16
CA ILE A 232 21.42 9.61 -23.51
C ILE A 232 21.22 11.13 -23.41
N SER A 233 22.28 11.90 -23.09
CA SER A 233 22.24 13.36 -23.01
C SER A 233 21.93 14.07 -24.36
N GLU A 234 22.23 13.42 -25.47
CA GLU A 234 21.96 13.97 -26.82
C GLU A 234 20.49 13.89 -27.23
N ILE A 235 19.76 12.92 -26.70
CA ILE A 235 18.36 12.65 -27.08
C ILE A 235 17.35 12.97 -25.96
N THR A 236 17.85 13.28 -24.79
CA THR A 236 17.03 13.60 -23.62
C THR A 236 17.68 14.74 -22.82
N ASN A 237 16.92 15.37 -21.94
CA ASN A 237 17.47 16.35 -20.98
C ASN A 237 18.03 15.65 -19.71
N ILE A 238 18.56 14.43 -19.83
CA ILE A 238 19.15 13.66 -18.74
C ILE A 238 20.68 13.77 -18.84
N PRO A 239 21.38 14.20 -17.78
CA PRO A 239 22.84 14.32 -17.78
C PRO A 239 23.50 12.93 -17.63
N ASN A 240 23.35 12.09 -18.65
CA ASN A 240 23.89 10.74 -18.69
C ASN A 240 24.62 10.55 -20.03
N GLU A 241 25.92 10.29 -19.96
CA GLU A 241 26.80 10.19 -21.12
C GLU A 241 26.93 8.79 -21.70
N LYS A 242 26.18 7.81 -21.16
CA LYS A 242 26.16 6.45 -21.71
C LYS A 242 25.57 6.42 -23.10
N ILE A 243 26.18 5.61 -23.96
CA ILE A 243 25.70 5.37 -25.32
C ILE A 243 24.63 4.27 -25.28
N ILE A 244 23.55 4.48 -26.02
CA ILE A 244 22.52 3.46 -26.21
C ILE A 244 22.99 2.53 -27.34
N ASP A 245 23.18 1.25 -27.01
CA ASP A 245 23.64 0.26 -27.98
C ASP A 245 22.47 -0.49 -28.64
N ASN A 246 22.76 -1.18 -29.73
CA ASN A 246 21.80 -2.07 -30.36
C ASN A 246 21.64 -3.34 -29.52
N ILE A 247 20.41 -3.81 -29.35
CA ILE A 247 20.13 -5.05 -28.61
C ILE A 247 20.83 -6.28 -29.19
N SER A 248 21.15 -6.29 -30.49
CA SER A 248 21.93 -7.36 -31.12
C SER A 248 23.35 -7.49 -30.56
N ASN A 249 23.89 -6.42 -29.97
CA ASN A 249 25.23 -6.37 -29.39
C ASN A 249 25.27 -6.69 -27.90
N ILE A 250 24.17 -7.23 -27.34
CA ILE A 250 24.08 -7.52 -25.91
C ILE A 250 25.21 -8.43 -25.44
N ASN A 251 25.96 -7.96 -24.44
CA ASN A 251 27.01 -8.76 -23.80
C ASN A 251 26.47 -9.40 -22.52
N TRP A 252 26.08 -10.66 -22.62
CA TRP A 252 25.47 -11.42 -21.54
C TRP A 252 26.38 -11.61 -20.32
N ASP A 253 27.70 -11.52 -20.47
CA ASP A 253 28.66 -11.71 -19.37
C ASP A 253 28.87 -10.45 -18.53
N SER A 254 28.39 -9.29 -18.98
CA SER A 254 28.64 -8.00 -18.34
C SER A 254 27.69 -7.67 -17.18
N PHE A 255 26.58 -8.39 -17.02
CA PHE A 255 25.54 -8.13 -16.03
C PHE A 255 24.94 -9.40 -15.42
N ASP A 256 24.29 -9.27 -14.28
CA ASP A 256 23.55 -10.36 -13.62
C ASP A 256 22.03 -10.27 -13.85
N THR A 257 21.52 -9.09 -14.17
CA THR A 257 20.08 -8.84 -14.29
C THR A 257 19.74 -8.08 -15.57
N LEU A 258 18.76 -8.58 -16.33
CA LEU A 258 18.16 -7.87 -17.45
C LEU A 258 16.87 -7.17 -17.01
N ILE A 259 16.81 -5.85 -17.19
CA ILE A 259 15.60 -5.06 -16.97
C ILE A 259 14.90 -4.88 -18.31
N LEU A 260 13.73 -5.50 -18.46
CA LEU A 260 12.86 -5.37 -19.62
C LEU A 260 11.74 -4.36 -19.32
N GLY A 261 11.84 -3.19 -19.91
CA GLY A 261 10.78 -2.18 -19.91
C GLY A 261 9.56 -2.61 -20.72
N HIS A 262 8.67 -1.67 -21.03
CA HIS A 262 7.50 -1.96 -21.89
C HIS A 262 7.94 -2.25 -23.33
N CYS A 263 8.06 -3.52 -23.68
CA CYS A 263 8.45 -4.01 -24.99
C CYS A 263 7.25 -4.29 -25.90
N LYS A 264 6.11 -4.69 -25.34
CA LYS A 264 4.94 -5.13 -26.12
C LYS A 264 4.39 -4.06 -27.07
N ALA A 265 4.51 -2.79 -26.72
CA ALA A 265 4.13 -1.70 -27.60
C ALA A 265 5.02 -1.64 -28.87
N ILE A 266 6.34 -1.89 -28.70
CA ILE A 266 7.30 -1.95 -29.80
C ILE A 266 7.06 -3.21 -30.63
N ASP A 267 6.91 -4.36 -29.98
CA ASP A 267 6.67 -5.64 -30.64
C ASP A 267 5.39 -5.62 -31.48
N SER A 268 4.32 -5.02 -30.97
CA SER A 268 3.07 -4.85 -31.72
C SER A 268 3.23 -3.97 -32.96
N SER A 269 4.01 -2.91 -32.88
CA SER A 269 4.24 -1.98 -33.99
C SER A 269 5.20 -2.54 -35.05
N ALA A 270 6.16 -3.36 -34.62
CA ALA A 270 7.19 -3.95 -35.48
C ALA A 270 6.82 -5.37 -35.98
N ASN A 271 5.68 -5.91 -35.55
CA ASN A 271 5.28 -7.31 -35.77
C ASN A 271 6.41 -8.30 -35.39
N SER A 272 7.02 -8.08 -34.24
CA SER A 272 8.19 -8.79 -33.70
C SER A 272 7.88 -9.43 -32.33
N CYS A 273 8.80 -10.23 -31.82
CA CYS A 273 8.67 -10.92 -30.54
C CYS A 273 9.93 -10.68 -29.65
N HIS A 274 10.50 -9.48 -29.69
CA HIS A 274 11.74 -9.17 -28.97
C HIS A 274 11.65 -9.45 -27.46
N PHE A 275 10.50 -9.18 -26.85
CA PHE A 275 10.30 -9.42 -25.43
C PHE A 275 10.48 -10.90 -25.08
N GLU A 276 9.75 -11.81 -25.76
CA GLU A 276 9.80 -13.24 -25.47
C GLU A 276 11.19 -13.81 -25.80
N ASP A 277 11.80 -13.39 -26.92
CA ASP A 277 13.12 -13.84 -27.32
C ASP A 277 14.20 -13.45 -26.29
N LEU A 278 14.15 -12.21 -25.76
CA LEU A 278 15.09 -11.74 -24.74
C LEU A 278 14.84 -12.41 -23.39
N TYR A 279 13.61 -12.65 -23.06
CA TYR A 279 13.23 -13.36 -21.84
C TYR A 279 13.79 -14.77 -21.83
N GLU A 280 13.59 -15.53 -22.92
CA GLU A 280 14.11 -16.90 -23.05
C GLU A 280 15.66 -16.93 -23.13
N LYS A 281 16.28 -15.98 -23.82
CA LYS A 281 17.74 -15.84 -23.83
C LYS A 281 18.30 -15.55 -22.45
N ALA A 282 17.69 -14.65 -21.68
CA ALA A 282 18.12 -14.32 -20.33
C ALA A 282 18.07 -15.57 -19.41
N LYS A 283 17.00 -16.38 -19.51
CA LYS A 283 16.91 -17.67 -18.81
C LYS A 283 18.06 -18.61 -19.21
N LYS A 284 18.31 -18.74 -20.51
CA LYS A 284 19.39 -19.59 -21.03
C LYS A 284 20.78 -19.17 -20.52
N PHE A 285 21.01 -17.87 -20.37
CA PHE A 285 22.26 -17.32 -19.80
C PHE A 285 22.24 -17.20 -18.28
N ASN A 286 21.25 -17.79 -17.62
CA ASN A 286 21.08 -17.78 -16.16
C ASN A 286 21.11 -16.37 -15.54
N LYS A 287 20.39 -15.41 -16.18
CA LYS A 287 20.26 -14.03 -15.72
C LYS A 287 18.96 -13.83 -14.98
N ASN A 288 18.96 -13.00 -13.95
CA ASN A 288 17.73 -12.49 -13.36
C ASN A 288 17.03 -11.56 -14.35
N ILE A 289 15.70 -11.53 -14.28
CA ILE A 289 14.89 -10.72 -15.20
C ILE A 289 13.89 -9.90 -14.40
N TYR A 290 13.93 -8.59 -14.55
CA TYR A 290 12.93 -7.67 -14.06
C TYR A 290 12.09 -7.17 -15.22
N CYS A 291 10.79 -7.47 -15.24
CA CYS A 291 9.91 -7.14 -16.35
C CYS A 291 8.88 -6.07 -15.98
N PHE A 292 8.60 -5.14 -16.90
CA PHE A 292 7.45 -4.23 -16.83
C PHE A 292 6.21 -4.83 -17.51
N ASP A 293 6.40 -5.69 -18.50
CA ASP A 293 5.34 -6.45 -19.18
C ASP A 293 5.28 -7.89 -18.69
N LEU A 294 4.08 -8.50 -18.76
CA LEU A 294 3.88 -9.92 -18.43
C LEU A 294 4.34 -10.81 -19.58
N PRO A 295 5.26 -11.76 -19.34
CA PRO A 295 5.55 -12.83 -20.29
C PRO A 295 4.33 -13.73 -20.50
N LYS A 296 4.22 -14.33 -21.71
CA LYS A 296 3.07 -15.19 -22.07
C LYS A 296 2.95 -16.44 -21.20
N ASP A 297 4.09 -17.04 -20.84
CA ASP A 297 4.16 -18.34 -20.17
C ASP A 297 4.40 -18.28 -18.64
N VAL A 298 4.63 -17.10 -18.06
CA VAL A 298 4.95 -16.94 -16.63
C VAL A 298 3.73 -17.05 -15.70
N LEU A 299 2.58 -17.39 -16.23
CA LEU A 299 1.39 -17.67 -15.40
C LEU A 299 1.54 -18.92 -14.52
N GLN A 300 2.56 -19.75 -14.69
CA GLN A 300 2.67 -21.05 -14.03
C GLN A 300 3.98 -21.37 -13.30
N GLU A 301 5.07 -20.61 -13.45
CA GLU A 301 6.33 -20.98 -12.80
C GLU A 301 6.78 -19.96 -11.75
N SER A 302 6.79 -20.40 -10.51
CA SER A 302 7.47 -19.76 -9.37
C SER A 302 8.99 -19.91 -9.43
N ASN A 303 9.61 -19.83 -10.62
CA ASN A 303 11.04 -19.89 -10.75
C ASN A 303 11.69 -18.55 -10.42
N SER A 304 12.63 -18.59 -9.51
CA SER A 304 13.30 -17.51 -8.80
C SER A 304 14.07 -16.48 -9.64
N GLN A 305 14.09 -16.58 -10.96
CA GLN A 305 14.90 -15.74 -11.84
C GLN A 305 14.11 -14.62 -12.53
N GLY A 306 12.79 -14.72 -12.63
CA GLY A 306 11.94 -13.72 -13.29
C GLY A 306 11.01 -13.02 -12.32
N TYR A 307 10.95 -11.69 -12.37
CA TYR A 307 10.03 -10.88 -11.59
C TYR A 307 9.27 -9.89 -12.47
N CYS A 308 7.96 -9.85 -12.29
CA CYS A 308 7.09 -8.83 -12.82
C CYS A 308 6.07 -8.44 -11.74
N PRO A 309 5.89 -7.15 -11.43
CA PRO A 309 4.87 -6.74 -10.47
C PRO A 309 3.47 -7.02 -11.06
N LYS A 310 2.83 -8.11 -10.63
CA LYS A 310 1.53 -8.56 -11.13
C LYS A 310 0.58 -8.91 -9.99
N LEU A 311 -0.69 -8.69 -10.21
CA LEU A 311 -1.75 -9.08 -9.28
C LEU A 311 -3.05 -9.34 -10.03
N TYR A 312 -3.73 -10.43 -9.69
CA TYR A 312 -5.04 -10.79 -10.26
C TYR A 312 -6.08 -10.91 -9.15
N ASN A 313 -7.36 -10.73 -9.49
CA ASN A 313 -8.45 -10.85 -8.52
C ASN A 313 -8.47 -12.15 -7.73
N LYS A 314 -8.12 -13.27 -8.37
CA LYS A 314 -8.07 -14.59 -7.71
C LYS A 314 -7.02 -14.68 -6.60
N ASP A 315 -6.06 -13.76 -6.61
CA ASP A 315 -4.92 -13.75 -5.69
C ASP A 315 -5.18 -12.91 -4.43
N ILE A 316 -6.32 -12.21 -4.39
CA ILE A 316 -6.65 -11.29 -3.30
C ILE A 316 -7.46 -12.01 -2.22
N LEU A 317 -7.01 -11.87 -0.98
CA LEU A 317 -7.76 -12.39 0.17
C LEU A 317 -9.00 -11.55 0.44
N TYR A 318 -10.13 -12.22 0.54
CA TYR A 318 -11.38 -11.57 0.85
C TYR A 318 -11.53 -11.30 2.34
N ASN A 319 -11.47 -10.04 2.74
CA ASN A 319 -11.61 -9.57 4.13
C ASN A 319 -13.00 -9.00 4.44
N LYS A 320 -14.03 -9.30 3.65
CA LYS A 320 -15.39 -8.73 3.80
C LYS A 320 -15.40 -7.20 3.84
N GLY A 321 -14.51 -6.54 3.09
CA GLY A 321 -14.38 -5.09 3.08
C GLY A 321 -13.74 -4.49 4.34
N LYS A 322 -13.28 -5.29 5.30
CA LYS A 322 -12.58 -4.79 6.48
C LYS A 322 -11.17 -4.33 6.11
N LEU A 323 -10.75 -3.19 6.64
CA LEU A 323 -9.48 -2.56 6.35
C LEU A 323 -8.57 -2.56 7.57
N PHE A 324 -7.26 -2.69 7.31
CA PHE A 324 -6.25 -2.52 8.35
C PHE A 324 -6.15 -1.05 8.75
N MET A 325 -5.94 -0.79 10.03
CA MET A 325 -5.69 0.55 10.53
C MET A 325 -4.21 0.88 10.49
N THR A 326 -3.87 1.98 9.84
CA THR A 326 -2.49 2.49 9.74
C THR A 326 -2.33 3.69 10.69
N ASN A 327 -1.19 3.79 11.35
CA ASN A 327 -0.92 4.81 12.38
C ASN A 327 0.40 5.54 12.15
N LYS A 328 0.86 5.59 10.92
CA LYS A 328 2.07 6.32 10.52
C LYS A 328 1.70 7.56 9.70
N PRO A 329 2.45 8.66 9.84
CA PRO A 329 2.32 9.83 8.98
C PRO A 329 2.35 9.48 7.49
N THR A 330 1.42 10.02 6.70
CA THR A 330 1.24 9.66 5.28
C THR A 330 1.21 10.90 4.39
N VAL A 331 2.07 10.94 3.37
CA VAL A 331 2.13 12.02 2.36
C VAL A 331 1.85 11.44 0.98
N CYS A 332 0.86 11.99 0.27
CA CYS A 332 0.56 11.56 -1.09
C CYS A 332 0.87 12.65 -2.13
N ILE A 333 1.55 12.28 -3.20
CA ILE A 333 1.82 13.16 -4.33
C ILE A 333 0.77 12.92 -5.41
N VAL A 334 -0.01 13.96 -5.72
CA VAL A 334 -1.02 13.94 -6.78
C VAL A 334 -0.67 14.96 -7.86
N GLY A 335 -1.43 15.03 -8.94
CA GLY A 335 -1.20 16.02 -9.98
C GLY A 335 -2.43 16.37 -10.79
N THR A 336 -2.37 17.43 -11.56
CA THR A 336 -3.40 17.86 -12.51
C THR A 336 -3.39 17.01 -13.77
N SER A 337 -2.21 16.47 -14.18
CA SER A 337 -2.06 15.62 -15.37
C SER A 337 -0.94 14.59 -15.22
N SER A 338 -0.71 13.77 -16.23
CA SER A 338 0.46 12.90 -16.33
C SER A 338 1.74 13.69 -16.66
N SER A 339 2.92 13.06 -16.49
CA SER A 339 4.22 13.62 -16.87
C SER A 339 4.63 14.95 -16.20
N GLN A 340 4.14 15.21 -14.99
CA GLN A 340 4.46 16.40 -14.18
C GLN A 340 5.56 16.18 -13.15
N GLY A 341 6.35 15.11 -13.28
CA GLY A 341 7.44 14.82 -12.36
C GLY A 341 7.00 14.26 -10.99
N LYS A 342 5.77 13.73 -10.83
CA LYS A 342 5.28 13.13 -9.57
C LYS A 342 6.23 12.06 -9.04
N PHE A 343 6.66 11.14 -9.91
CA PHE A 343 7.61 10.09 -9.54
C PHE A 343 8.98 10.67 -9.15
N THR A 344 9.47 11.63 -9.91
CA THR A 344 10.69 12.39 -9.57
C THR A 344 10.59 13.04 -8.20
N LEU A 345 9.47 13.69 -7.90
CA LEU A 345 9.24 14.33 -6.60
C LEU A 345 9.24 13.31 -5.46
N GLN A 346 8.62 12.16 -5.66
CA GLN A 346 8.63 11.07 -4.68
C GLN A 346 10.06 10.61 -4.37
N LEU A 347 10.92 10.44 -5.40
CA LEU A 347 12.32 10.06 -5.22
C LEU A 347 13.11 11.14 -4.46
N LYS A 348 12.94 12.41 -4.84
CA LYS A 348 13.62 13.53 -4.17
C LYS A 348 13.20 13.70 -2.71
N ILE A 349 11.90 13.57 -2.40
CA ILE A 349 11.42 13.63 -1.02
C ILE A 349 12.01 12.48 -0.21
N ARG A 350 11.99 11.24 -0.75
CA ARG A 350 12.61 10.09 -0.12
C ARG A 350 14.10 10.33 0.17
N GLU A 351 14.87 10.72 -0.84
CA GLU A 351 16.31 10.98 -0.73
C GLU A 351 16.61 12.01 0.38
N LYS A 352 15.90 13.13 0.38
CA LYS A 352 16.11 14.19 1.37
C LYS A 352 15.73 13.78 2.80
N LEU A 353 14.59 13.10 2.98
CA LEU A 353 14.17 12.61 4.29
C LEU A 353 15.14 11.56 4.85
N LEU A 354 15.59 10.61 4.02
CA LEU A 354 16.63 9.64 4.40
C LEU A 354 17.94 10.34 4.76
N GLY A 355 18.32 11.38 4.00
CA GLY A 355 19.55 12.17 4.24
C GLY A 355 19.57 12.92 5.56
N ILE A 356 18.41 13.23 6.14
CA ILE A 356 18.29 13.87 7.46
C ILE A 356 17.90 12.89 8.59
N GLY A 357 17.93 11.57 8.30
CA GLY A 357 17.82 10.49 9.28
C GLY A 357 16.42 9.91 9.49
N TYR A 358 15.40 10.32 8.72
CA TYR A 358 14.08 9.67 8.78
C TYR A 358 14.09 8.31 8.11
N LYS A 359 13.34 7.36 8.64
CA LYS A 359 13.07 6.07 8.04
C LYS A 359 11.82 6.17 7.19
N VAL A 360 11.98 6.10 5.88
CA VAL A 360 10.91 6.36 4.91
C VAL A 360 10.36 5.07 4.36
N GLY A 361 9.08 4.81 4.63
CA GLY A 361 8.29 3.81 3.90
C GLY A 361 7.75 4.40 2.60
N GLN A 362 7.71 3.61 1.52
CA GLN A 362 7.22 4.13 0.24
C GLN A 362 6.50 3.09 -0.60
N ILE A 363 5.37 3.51 -1.18
CA ILE A 363 4.65 2.78 -2.22
C ILE A 363 4.71 3.56 -3.53
N GLY A 364 5.21 2.94 -4.59
CA GLY A 364 5.26 3.54 -5.91
C GLY A 364 4.24 2.96 -6.87
N THR A 365 3.75 3.76 -7.82
CA THR A 365 2.79 3.34 -8.85
C THR A 365 3.44 3.13 -10.23
N GLU A 366 4.73 3.35 -10.35
CA GLU A 366 5.52 3.03 -11.55
C GLU A 366 6.11 1.61 -11.45
N PRO A 367 6.18 0.83 -12.54
CA PRO A 367 6.78 -0.51 -12.51
C PRO A 367 8.21 -0.55 -11.97
N SER A 368 8.98 0.53 -12.17
CA SER A 368 10.38 0.66 -11.71
C SER A 368 10.55 0.93 -10.22
N SER A 369 9.47 1.09 -9.46
CA SER A 369 9.51 1.57 -8.06
C SER A 369 10.41 0.73 -7.14
N LEU A 370 10.35 -0.60 -7.23
CA LEU A 370 11.20 -1.48 -6.43
C LEU A 370 12.69 -1.38 -6.77
N LEU A 371 13.01 -1.00 -8.01
CA LEU A 371 14.40 -0.79 -8.43
C LEU A 371 15.05 0.40 -7.70
N PHE A 372 14.25 1.35 -7.23
CA PHE A 372 14.67 2.48 -6.40
C PHE A 372 14.59 2.21 -4.89
N GLY A 373 14.43 0.95 -4.48
CA GLY A 373 14.35 0.59 -3.07
C GLY A 373 13.06 1.03 -2.38
N MET A 374 11.96 1.28 -3.12
CA MET A 374 10.66 1.50 -2.51
C MET A 374 10.14 0.19 -1.89
N ASP A 375 9.35 0.30 -0.83
CA ASP A 375 8.86 -0.85 -0.06
C ASP A 375 7.81 -1.67 -0.77
N ALA A 376 7.04 -1.02 -1.64
CA ALA A 376 6.01 -1.66 -2.45
C ALA A 376 5.86 -1.01 -3.82
N VAL A 377 5.39 -1.80 -4.79
CA VAL A 377 5.02 -1.35 -6.12
C VAL A 377 3.58 -1.73 -6.42
N PHE A 378 2.78 -0.78 -6.90
CA PHE A 378 1.41 -1.04 -7.33
C PHE A 378 1.15 -0.33 -8.67
N PRO A 379 1.55 -0.92 -9.80
CA PRO A 379 1.56 -0.26 -11.11
C PRO A 379 0.15 -0.14 -11.66
N LEU A 380 -0.54 0.94 -11.36
CA LEU A 380 -1.93 1.22 -11.78
C LEU A 380 -2.03 2.02 -13.08
N GLY A 381 -0.90 2.41 -13.69
CA GLY A 381 -0.85 3.31 -14.83
C GLY A 381 -0.84 2.65 -16.20
N TYR A 382 -0.04 3.22 -17.10
CA TYR A 382 0.12 2.76 -18.46
C TYR A 382 0.61 1.31 -18.53
N MET A 383 -0.03 0.49 -19.36
CA MET A 383 0.25 -0.96 -19.50
C MET A 383 0.31 -1.71 -18.15
N SER A 384 -0.61 -1.37 -17.25
CA SER A 384 -0.71 -1.98 -15.91
C SER A 384 -0.74 -3.51 -15.99
N THR A 385 0.08 -4.15 -15.17
CA THR A 385 0.11 -5.61 -14.95
C THR A 385 -0.81 -6.06 -13.82
N VAL A 386 -1.53 -5.10 -13.24
CA VAL A 386 -2.52 -5.33 -12.18
C VAL A 386 -3.91 -5.42 -12.80
N ASP A 387 -4.47 -6.63 -12.79
CA ASP A 387 -5.81 -6.92 -13.30
C ASP A 387 -6.72 -7.35 -12.14
N ILE A 388 -7.27 -6.34 -11.47
CA ILE A 388 -8.17 -6.50 -10.32
C ILE A 388 -9.38 -5.60 -10.46
N TYR A 389 -10.49 -5.99 -9.83
CA TYR A 389 -11.67 -5.15 -9.73
C TYR A 389 -11.37 -3.85 -8.98
N TRP A 390 -12.09 -2.80 -9.33
CA TRP A 390 -11.85 -1.47 -8.78
C TRP A 390 -12.02 -1.39 -7.24
N ASP A 391 -12.94 -2.15 -6.65
CA ASP A 391 -13.14 -2.28 -5.20
C ASP A 391 -11.94 -2.93 -4.50
N ASN A 392 -11.27 -3.88 -5.16
CA ASN A 392 -10.08 -4.53 -4.64
C ASN A 392 -8.84 -3.63 -4.63
N ILE A 393 -8.80 -2.58 -5.47
CA ILE A 393 -7.72 -1.57 -5.42
C ILE A 393 -7.63 -0.97 -4.02
N PHE A 394 -8.79 -0.69 -3.41
CA PHE A 394 -8.85 -0.13 -2.07
C PHE A 394 -8.23 -1.08 -1.03
N SER A 395 -8.68 -2.33 -1.01
CA SER A 395 -8.20 -3.34 -0.06
C SER A 395 -6.71 -3.65 -0.22
N VAL A 396 -6.23 -3.74 -1.48
CA VAL A 396 -4.82 -3.99 -1.78
C VAL A 396 -3.95 -2.81 -1.36
N THR A 397 -4.33 -1.59 -1.71
CA THR A 397 -3.58 -0.38 -1.30
C THR A 397 -3.48 -0.30 0.22
N ASN A 398 -4.59 -0.49 0.93
CA ASN A 398 -4.62 -0.50 2.38
C ASN A 398 -3.69 -1.59 2.96
N LYS A 399 -3.70 -2.80 2.39
CA LYS A 399 -2.82 -3.89 2.84
C LYS A 399 -1.34 -3.60 2.59
N LEU A 400 -0.99 -3.02 1.44
CA LEU A 400 0.39 -2.62 1.14
C LEU A 400 0.89 -1.58 2.14
N ILE A 401 0.08 -0.56 2.46
CA ILE A 401 0.43 0.44 3.46
C ILE A 401 0.57 -0.20 4.84
N TRP A 402 -0.33 -1.10 5.21
CA TRP A 402 -0.24 -1.85 6.45
C TRP A 402 1.07 -2.63 6.56
N ASN A 403 1.48 -3.32 5.49
CA ASN A 403 2.74 -4.04 5.45
C ASN A 403 3.94 -3.10 5.65
N ILE A 404 3.90 -1.90 5.07
CA ILE A 404 4.91 -0.86 5.27
C ILE A 404 4.89 -0.33 6.72
N THR A 405 3.69 -0.09 7.27
CA THR A 405 3.51 0.39 8.66
C THR A 405 4.12 -0.55 9.69
N ASN A 406 4.14 -1.85 9.42
CA ASN A 406 4.74 -2.86 10.31
C ASN A 406 6.27 -2.90 10.24
N LYS A 407 6.89 -2.19 9.31
CA LYS A 407 8.34 -1.95 9.29
C LYS A 407 8.68 -0.81 10.23
N ASP A 408 9.96 -0.68 10.56
CA ASP A 408 10.46 0.44 11.36
C ASP A 408 10.58 1.71 10.48
N VAL A 409 9.43 2.35 10.22
CA VAL A 409 9.33 3.58 9.41
C VAL A 409 8.72 4.72 10.21
N ASP A 410 9.14 5.95 9.91
CA ASP A 410 8.64 7.17 10.55
C ASP A 410 7.53 7.84 9.74
N ILE A 411 7.60 7.74 8.40
CA ILE A 411 6.68 8.37 7.45
C ILE A 411 6.49 7.48 6.22
N ILE A 412 5.30 7.51 5.63
CA ILE A 412 4.98 6.76 4.40
C ILE A 412 4.68 7.74 3.26
N ILE A 413 5.35 7.54 2.13
CA ILE A 413 5.18 8.34 0.91
C ILE A 413 4.49 7.49 -0.15
N GLY A 414 3.51 8.10 -0.84
CA GLY A 414 2.89 7.51 -2.02
C GLY A 414 2.61 8.56 -3.08
N GLY A 415 2.12 8.12 -4.23
CA GLY A 415 1.71 9.08 -5.25
C GLY A 415 0.95 8.45 -6.41
N THR A 416 0.08 9.23 -7.03
CA THR A 416 -0.67 8.81 -8.21
C THR A 416 0.17 8.96 -9.49
N GLN A 417 -0.11 8.17 -10.51
CA GLN A 417 0.60 8.25 -11.79
C GLN A 417 -0.04 9.24 -12.76
N ALA A 418 -1.36 9.23 -12.89
CA ALA A 418 -2.12 10.16 -13.74
C ALA A 418 -2.57 11.42 -12.98
N GLY A 419 -3.26 12.32 -13.68
CA GLY A 419 -4.00 13.39 -13.05
C GLY A 419 -5.19 12.84 -12.24
N LEU A 420 -5.65 13.60 -11.27
CA LEU A 420 -6.78 13.20 -10.42
C LEU A 420 -8.14 13.39 -11.13
N LEU A 421 -8.23 14.40 -11.99
CA LEU A 421 -9.42 14.72 -12.77
C LEU A 421 -9.13 14.62 -14.27
N PRO A 422 -10.11 14.22 -15.09
CA PRO A 422 -9.97 14.31 -16.53
C PRO A 422 -10.19 15.74 -17.02
N TYR A 423 -9.39 16.17 -17.99
CA TYR A 423 -9.65 17.42 -18.72
C TYR A 423 -10.96 17.36 -19.53
N ASN A 424 -11.31 16.16 -19.99
CA ASN A 424 -12.46 15.92 -20.84
C ASN A 424 -13.24 14.69 -20.35
N ASN A 425 -14.51 14.86 -20.01
CA ASN A 425 -15.38 13.80 -19.49
C ASN A 425 -16.10 13.01 -20.60
N ARG A 426 -15.79 13.24 -21.88
CA ARG A 426 -16.50 12.60 -23.01
C ARG A 426 -15.91 11.24 -23.40
N ASN A 427 -14.80 10.82 -22.79
CA ASN A 427 -14.19 9.52 -23.00
C ASN A 427 -13.96 8.82 -21.65
N ALA A 428 -14.62 7.68 -21.46
CA ALA A 428 -14.52 6.90 -20.22
C ALA A 428 -13.09 6.45 -19.91
N ASN A 429 -12.26 6.18 -20.94
CA ASN A 429 -10.87 5.77 -20.75
C ASN A 429 -9.98 6.89 -20.19
N ASN A 430 -10.42 8.14 -20.27
CA ASN A 430 -9.68 9.29 -19.73
C ASN A 430 -10.05 9.58 -18.26
N ILE A 431 -11.00 8.84 -17.68
CA ILE A 431 -11.40 9.04 -16.29
C ILE A 431 -10.47 8.25 -15.38
N PRO A 432 -9.68 8.90 -14.51
CA PRO A 432 -8.64 8.25 -13.71
C PRO A 432 -9.20 7.57 -12.45
N ILE A 433 -10.19 6.68 -12.58
CA ILE A 433 -10.89 6.04 -11.45
C ILE A 433 -9.91 5.32 -10.54
N LYS A 434 -9.01 4.50 -11.10
CA LYS A 434 -8.04 3.72 -10.31
C LYS A 434 -7.15 4.61 -9.42
N HIS A 435 -6.77 5.80 -9.92
CA HIS A 435 -5.93 6.74 -9.17
C HIS A 435 -6.69 7.45 -8.06
N ARG A 436 -7.99 7.69 -8.24
CA ARG A 436 -8.85 8.22 -7.16
C ARG A 436 -9.01 7.20 -6.05
N ILE A 437 -9.35 5.96 -6.40
CA ILE A 437 -9.48 4.87 -5.43
C ILE A 437 -8.16 4.66 -4.67
N PHE A 438 -7.02 4.70 -5.39
CA PHE A 438 -5.71 4.63 -4.75
C PHE A 438 -5.50 5.77 -3.75
N LEU A 439 -5.82 7.01 -4.12
CA LEU A 439 -5.68 8.17 -3.23
C LEU A 439 -6.52 8.04 -1.97
N GLU A 440 -7.80 7.66 -2.11
CA GLU A 440 -8.70 7.44 -0.98
C GLU A 440 -8.19 6.29 -0.07
N ALA A 441 -7.76 5.18 -0.68
CA ALA A 441 -7.25 4.01 0.04
C ALA A 441 -5.90 4.27 0.71
N PHE A 442 -5.07 5.16 0.13
CA PHE A 442 -3.82 5.61 0.73
C PHE A 442 -4.08 6.42 2.00
N SER A 443 -5.23 7.10 2.08
CA SER A 443 -5.65 7.89 3.24
C SER A 443 -4.57 8.85 3.73
N PRO A 444 -4.13 9.84 2.91
CA PRO A 444 -3.05 10.73 3.28
C PRO A 444 -3.47 11.70 4.39
N ASP A 445 -2.52 12.03 5.28
CA ASP A 445 -2.70 13.15 6.23
C ASP A 445 -2.49 14.49 5.52
N THR A 446 -1.61 14.49 4.51
CA THR A 446 -1.37 15.67 3.68
C THR A 446 -1.02 15.31 2.23
N ILE A 447 -1.24 16.25 1.34
CA ILE A 447 -1.07 16.08 -0.12
C ILE A 447 -0.13 17.14 -0.68
N ILE A 448 0.73 16.74 -1.62
CA ILE A 448 1.52 17.64 -2.46
C ILE A 448 0.97 17.57 -3.88
N LEU A 449 0.65 18.73 -4.46
CA LEU A 449 0.08 18.84 -5.80
C LEU A 449 1.15 19.16 -6.85
N CYS A 450 1.38 18.28 -7.82
CA CYS A 450 2.19 18.57 -8.99
C CYS A 450 1.37 19.27 -10.07
N VAL A 451 1.95 20.30 -10.67
CA VAL A 451 1.30 21.14 -11.68
C VAL A 451 2.25 21.45 -12.85
N ASN A 452 1.69 21.80 -14.01
CA ASN A 452 2.45 22.42 -15.09
C ASN A 452 2.45 23.94 -14.95
N PRO A 453 3.42 24.65 -15.58
CA PRO A 453 3.54 26.10 -15.46
C PRO A 453 2.28 26.88 -15.83
N TYR A 454 1.57 26.42 -16.84
CA TYR A 454 0.40 27.12 -17.42
C TYR A 454 -0.88 26.26 -17.34
N ASP A 455 -1.04 25.48 -16.28
CA ASP A 455 -2.30 24.81 -16.02
C ASP A 455 -3.41 25.85 -15.78
N ASP A 456 -4.61 25.62 -16.31
CA ASP A 456 -5.77 26.47 -16.05
C ASP A 456 -6.08 26.53 -14.55
N LEU A 457 -6.02 27.72 -13.96
CA LEU A 457 -6.22 27.92 -12.51
C LEU A 457 -7.59 27.42 -12.03
N LYS A 458 -8.64 27.47 -12.89
CA LYS A 458 -9.95 26.89 -12.54
C LYS A 458 -9.88 25.38 -12.43
N PHE A 459 -9.10 24.74 -13.32
CA PHE A 459 -8.88 23.29 -13.29
C PHE A 459 -8.01 22.89 -12.10
N VAL A 460 -6.98 23.67 -11.76
CA VAL A 460 -6.17 23.49 -10.55
C VAL A 460 -7.05 23.57 -9.30
N ASN A 461 -7.88 24.60 -9.16
CA ASN A 461 -8.81 24.76 -8.04
C ASN A 461 -9.76 23.55 -7.91
N LYS A 462 -10.31 23.11 -9.04
CA LYS A 462 -11.18 21.94 -9.08
C LYS A 462 -10.44 20.68 -8.61
N THR A 463 -9.16 20.52 -8.96
CA THR A 463 -8.32 19.39 -8.55
C THR A 463 -8.01 19.45 -7.05
N ILE A 464 -7.68 20.63 -6.52
CA ILE A 464 -7.47 20.86 -5.07
C ILE A 464 -8.73 20.43 -4.30
N LYS A 465 -9.88 21.01 -4.63
CA LYS A 465 -11.16 20.69 -3.95
C LYS A 465 -11.52 19.21 -4.05
N ALA A 466 -11.22 18.56 -5.18
CA ALA A 466 -11.50 17.14 -5.34
C ALA A 466 -10.57 16.30 -4.47
N ALA A 467 -9.26 16.61 -4.41
CA ALA A 467 -8.31 15.89 -3.60
C ALA A 467 -8.65 15.97 -2.11
N GLU A 468 -8.90 17.20 -1.62
CA GLU A 468 -9.29 17.47 -0.23
C GLU A 468 -10.66 16.85 0.12
N GLY A 469 -11.64 16.96 -0.78
CA GLY A 469 -12.98 16.39 -0.57
C GLY A 469 -13.01 14.87 -0.54
N LEU A 470 -12.12 14.20 -1.29
CA LEU A 470 -12.03 12.74 -1.31
C LEU A 470 -11.32 12.18 -0.07
N THR A 471 -10.37 12.91 0.50
CA THR A 471 -9.47 12.36 1.54
C THR A 471 -9.64 13.03 2.91
N GLY A 472 -10.14 14.25 2.96
CA GLY A 472 -10.10 15.12 4.15
C GLY A 472 -8.73 15.72 4.42
N ALA A 473 -7.70 15.37 3.66
CA ALA A 473 -6.35 15.91 3.79
C ALA A 473 -6.23 17.26 3.08
N HIS A 474 -5.37 18.16 3.62
CA HIS A 474 -5.08 19.44 2.98
C HIS A 474 -3.92 19.37 1.99
N ILE A 475 -3.97 20.20 0.94
CA ILE A 475 -2.83 20.41 0.04
C ILE A 475 -1.79 21.27 0.77
N LEU A 476 -0.65 20.71 1.12
CA LEU A 476 0.41 21.42 1.84
C LEU A 476 1.20 22.38 0.97
N GLY A 477 1.35 22.07 -0.31
CA GLY A 477 2.08 22.87 -1.28
C GLY A 477 1.89 22.37 -2.70
N ALA A 478 2.20 23.21 -3.68
CA ALA A 478 2.24 22.83 -5.07
C ALA A 478 3.68 22.77 -5.60
N VAL A 479 3.97 21.82 -6.50
CA VAL A 479 5.30 21.67 -7.13
C VAL A 479 5.15 21.77 -8.63
N CYS A 480 5.84 22.75 -9.22
CA CYS A 480 5.83 22.99 -10.64
C CYS A 480 6.95 22.20 -11.35
N TYR A 481 6.59 21.45 -12.36
CA TYR A 481 7.55 20.89 -13.31
C TYR A 481 7.97 21.99 -14.30
N PRO A 482 9.25 22.38 -14.36
CA PRO A 482 9.66 23.64 -15.01
C PRO A 482 9.67 23.61 -16.54
N ILE A 483 9.10 22.61 -17.16
CA ILE A 483 9.11 22.43 -18.62
C ILE A 483 7.74 22.77 -19.21
N THR A 484 7.73 23.55 -20.27
CA THR A 484 6.53 23.87 -21.05
C THR A 484 6.79 23.70 -22.54
N TYR A 485 5.76 23.73 -23.35
CA TYR A 485 5.89 23.73 -24.82
C TYR A 485 6.16 25.14 -25.35
N GLU A 486 6.93 25.24 -26.44
CA GLU A 486 7.09 26.51 -27.17
C GLU A 486 5.75 26.87 -27.82
N SER A 487 5.33 28.13 -27.67
CA SER A 487 4.01 28.63 -28.13
C SER A 487 3.81 28.53 -29.66
N ASP A 488 4.91 28.51 -30.42
CA ASP A 488 4.88 28.56 -31.89
C ASP A 488 4.79 27.17 -32.54
N TRP A 489 4.83 26.11 -31.74
CA TRP A 489 4.80 24.74 -32.25
C TRP A 489 3.36 24.25 -32.48
N LYS A 490 3.06 23.88 -33.74
CA LYS A 490 1.73 23.41 -34.18
C LYS A 490 1.65 21.90 -34.40
N GLY A 491 2.67 21.13 -34.04
CA GLY A 491 2.72 19.66 -34.21
C GLY A 491 2.31 18.87 -32.97
N ASN A 492 2.04 17.56 -33.14
CA ASN A 492 1.70 16.67 -32.06
C ASN A 492 2.84 16.42 -31.03
N PHE A 493 4.07 16.71 -31.40
CA PHE A 493 5.26 16.62 -30.54
C PHE A 493 5.90 18.01 -30.50
N GLY A 494 5.42 18.85 -29.59
CA GLY A 494 5.89 20.21 -29.42
C GLY A 494 7.33 20.26 -28.92
N LYS A 495 8.09 21.28 -29.39
CA LYS A 495 9.37 21.60 -28.80
C LYS A 495 9.19 22.12 -27.40
N THR A 496 9.95 21.60 -26.46
CA THR A 496 9.85 21.99 -25.05
C THR A 496 10.93 22.97 -24.66
N ARG A 497 10.60 23.89 -23.76
CA ARG A 497 11.56 24.82 -23.16
C ARG A 497 11.38 24.83 -21.64
N ARG A 498 12.41 25.25 -20.93
CA ARG A 498 12.33 25.58 -19.52
C ARG A 498 11.70 26.95 -19.32
N ILE A 499 10.83 27.11 -18.32
CA ILE A 499 10.35 28.44 -17.92
C ILE A 499 11.48 29.26 -17.29
N THR A 500 11.42 30.57 -17.48
CA THR A 500 12.35 31.52 -16.86
C THR A 500 12.05 31.76 -15.40
N GLN A 501 12.99 32.31 -14.64
CA GLN A 501 12.75 32.69 -13.25
C GLN A 501 11.66 33.75 -13.10
N GLN A 502 11.55 34.68 -14.06
CA GLN A 502 10.51 35.71 -14.08
C GLN A 502 9.13 35.08 -14.28
N GLU A 503 8.98 34.17 -15.24
CA GLU A 503 7.72 33.43 -15.45
C GLU A 503 7.33 32.66 -14.19
N PHE A 504 8.29 31.98 -13.58
CA PHE A 504 8.02 31.24 -12.34
C PHE A 504 7.55 32.17 -11.20
N ALA A 505 8.19 33.32 -11.01
CA ALA A 505 7.80 34.30 -9.99
C ALA A 505 6.35 34.75 -10.15
N LEU A 506 5.92 35.07 -11.40
CA LEU A 506 4.55 35.44 -11.70
C LEU A 506 3.55 34.30 -11.42
N ILE A 507 3.88 33.08 -11.81
CA ILE A 507 3.04 31.90 -11.53
C ILE A 507 2.93 31.68 -10.02
N LYS A 508 4.02 31.80 -9.28
CA LYS A 508 4.06 31.66 -7.83
C LYS A 508 3.15 32.68 -7.13
N GLU A 509 3.19 33.94 -7.53
CA GLU A 509 2.31 34.98 -7.01
C GLU A 509 0.84 34.66 -7.28
N GLN A 510 0.50 34.14 -8.46
CA GLN A 510 -0.86 33.70 -8.78
C GLN A 510 -1.33 32.57 -7.84
N TYR A 511 -0.48 31.56 -7.58
CA TYR A 511 -0.85 30.44 -6.68
C TYR A 511 -1.07 30.91 -5.25
N ILE A 512 -0.24 31.82 -4.74
CA ILE A 512 -0.42 32.41 -3.41
C ILE A 512 -1.74 33.20 -3.36
N LYS A 513 -2.00 34.03 -4.37
CA LYS A 513 -3.20 34.88 -4.41
C LYS A 513 -4.50 34.09 -4.54
N GLU A 514 -4.51 33.07 -5.43
CA GLU A 514 -5.75 32.34 -5.77
C GLU A 514 -6.07 31.19 -4.80
N PHE A 515 -5.04 30.57 -4.22
CA PHE A 515 -5.18 29.34 -3.47
C PHE A 515 -4.59 29.38 -2.05
N ASP A 516 -3.93 30.48 -1.66
CA ASP A 516 -3.09 30.55 -0.45
C ASP A 516 -2.06 29.43 -0.39
N LEU A 517 -1.52 29.03 -1.55
CA LEU A 517 -0.68 27.86 -1.71
C LEU A 517 0.72 28.24 -2.21
N GLU A 518 1.74 27.81 -1.48
CA GLU A 518 3.11 28.02 -1.87
C GLU A 518 3.48 27.10 -3.06
N LEU A 519 4.11 27.68 -4.08
CA LEU A 519 4.61 26.97 -5.26
C LEU A 519 6.12 26.80 -5.20
N PHE A 520 6.58 25.57 -5.44
CA PHE A 520 7.99 25.16 -5.45
C PHE A 520 8.41 24.70 -6.85
N LEU A 521 9.67 24.87 -7.22
CA LEU A 521 10.24 24.29 -8.45
C LEU A 521 10.83 22.90 -8.17
N LEU A 522 10.47 21.93 -8.99
CA LEU A 522 10.87 20.53 -8.83
C LEU A 522 12.39 20.31 -8.91
N ASP A 523 13.08 21.08 -9.74
CA ASP A 523 14.51 20.92 -10.03
C ASP A 523 15.42 21.86 -9.23
N ILE A 524 14.87 22.66 -8.33
CA ILE A 524 15.60 23.54 -7.42
C ILE A 524 15.68 22.93 -6.02
N ASP A 525 16.86 22.51 -5.62
CA ASP A 525 17.08 21.81 -4.35
C ASP A 525 16.69 22.64 -3.12
N THR A 526 16.89 23.97 -3.15
CA THR A 526 16.43 24.85 -2.07
C THR A 526 14.92 24.85 -1.90
N ASP A 527 14.17 24.78 -3.00
CA ASP A 527 12.72 24.70 -2.97
C ASP A 527 12.25 23.34 -2.42
N ILE A 528 12.90 22.26 -2.83
CA ILE A 528 12.61 20.93 -2.29
C ILE A 528 12.92 20.84 -0.79
N ASN A 529 14.04 21.42 -0.33
CA ASN A 529 14.38 21.48 1.08
C ASN A 529 13.33 22.29 1.90
N ARG A 530 12.81 23.39 1.34
CA ARG A 530 11.73 24.15 1.96
C ARG A 530 10.43 23.33 2.05
N LEU A 531 10.10 22.60 1.00
CA LEU A 531 8.95 21.68 1.01
C LEU A 531 9.10 20.59 2.07
N ILE A 532 10.28 19.98 2.21
CA ILE A 532 10.58 18.99 3.25
C ILE A 532 10.38 19.58 4.65
N ASN A 533 10.94 20.77 4.90
CA ASN A 533 10.75 21.45 6.17
C ASN A 533 9.26 21.70 6.47
N LYS A 534 8.48 22.07 5.46
CA LYS A 534 7.03 22.28 5.60
C LYS A 534 6.29 20.97 5.94
N ILE A 535 6.68 19.84 5.35
CA ILE A 535 6.15 18.51 5.70
C ILE A 535 6.47 18.18 7.17
N ILE A 536 7.71 18.38 7.59
CA ILE A 536 8.14 18.09 8.97
C ILE A 536 7.38 18.96 9.99
N ILE A 537 7.26 20.26 9.73
CA ILE A 537 6.55 21.20 10.60
C ILE A 537 5.07 20.81 10.72
N PHE A 538 4.43 20.40 9.62
CA PHE A 538 3.03 19.96 9.62
C PHE A 538 2.78 18.85 10.63
N TYR A 539 3.65 17.83 10.70
CA TYR A 539 3.49 16.74 11.65
C TYR A 539 3.88 17.08 13.07
N HIS A 540 4.84 17.99 13.28
CA HIS A 540 5.18 18.48 14.62
C HIS A 540 4.08 19.33 15.28
N GLN A 541 3.24 19.99 14.48
CA GLN A 541 2.11 20.78 14.99
C GLN A 541 0.87 19.92 15.25
N SER A 542 0.79 18.74 14.64
CA SER A 542 -0.34 17.81 14.75
C SER A 542 -0.14 16.75 15.85
N SER A 543 1.06 16.65 16.45
CA SER A 543 1.41 15.77 17.57
C SER A 543 1.25 16.49 18.90
#